data_fbd07eb54686f233dbb76817d246922d
#
_entry.id   fbd07eb54686f233dbb76817d246922d
#
_cell.length_a   1.000
_cell.length_b   1.000
_cell.length_c   1.000
_cell.angle_alpha   90.00
_cell.angle_beta   90.00
_cell.angle_gamma   90.00
#
_symmetry.space_group_name_H-M   'P 1'
#
loop_
_entity.id
_entity.type
_entity.pdbx_description
1 polymer ?
#
loop_
_entity_poly.entity_id
_entity_poly.type
_entity_poly.pdbx_seq_one_letter_code
_entity_poly.pdbx_strand_id
1 'polypeptide(L)'
;MINNLGRAQPYALSLFRIVIGLLFTCHGVASLFGLLGDARVPAGTWPSWYAAVIQLAGGALVILGLGTRTAALVGSGSMAFAYFDVHQQRGLLPMENGGEAAVFFCWTLLLIVFSGPGALAADRLFSSRGATREETEVQRSQRLRVPA
;
A
#
# COMPACT_ATOMS: atom_id res chain seq x y z
N MET A 1 23.24 9.58 -19.45
CA MET A 1 23.05 8.54 -18.43
C MET A 1 21.97 8.93 -17.40
N ILE A 2 21.99 10.13 -16.85
CA ILE A 2 21.01 10.63 -15.84
C ILE A 2 19.57 10.65 -16.38
N ASN A 3 19.34 11.01 -17.64
CA ASN A 3 18.00 11.05 -18.25
C ASN A 3 17.29 9.67 -18.34
N ASN A 4 18.06 8.57 -18.36
CA ASN A 4 17.47 7.23 -18.39
C ASN A 4 17.01 6.77 -17.00
N LEU A 5 17.64 7.26 -15.92
CA LEU A 5 17.21 6.96 -14.55
C LEU A 5 15.84 7.57 -14.24
N GLY A 6 15.58 8.79 -14.72
CA GLY A 6 14.26 9.41 -14.56
C GLY A 6 13.13 8.63 -15.24
N ARG A 7 13.40 8.00 -16.38
CA ARG A 7 12.41 7.14 -17.07
C ARG A 7 12.20 5.80 -16.36
N ALA A 8 13.20 5.28 -15.68
CA ALA A 8 13.11 4.03 -14.93
C ALA A 8 12.44 4.20 -13.56
N GLN A 9 12.44 5.42 -12.99
CA GLN A 9 11.89 5.70 -11.66
C GLN A 9 10.48 5.17 -11.43
N PRO A 10 9.47 5.37 -12.31
CA PRO A 10 8.11 4.87 -12.05
C PRO A 10 8.02 3.34 -12.06
N TYR A 11 8.90 2.65 -12.77
CA TYR A 11 9.00 1.20 -12.76
C TYR A 11 9.67 0.71 -11.47
N ALA A 12 10.74 1.35 -11.05
CA ALA A 12 11.42 1.06 -9.78
C ALA A 12 10.47 1.24 -8.59
N LEU A 13 9.67 2.31 -8.57
CA LEU A 13 8.62 2.53 -7.57
C LEU A 13 7.56 1.42 -7.59
N SER A 14 7.17 0.94 -8.77
CA SER A 14 6.22 -0.17 -8.87
C SER A 14 6.78 -1.46 -8.29
N LEU A 15 8.04 -1.79 -8.59
CA LEU A 15 8.71 -2.97 -8.04
C LEU A 15 8.88 -2.85 -6.53
N PHE A 16 9.33 -1.70 -6.04
CA PHE A 16 9.43 -1.43 -4.61
C PHE A 16 8.09 -1.64 -3.90
N ARG A 17 7.01 -1.06 -4.44
CA ARG A 17 5.64 -1.21 -3.93
C ARG A 17 5.20 -2.68 -3.87
N ILE A 18 5.45 -3.45 -4.94
CA ILE A 18 5.08 -4.87 -5.02
C ILE A 18 5.84 -5.66 -3.94
N VAL A 19 7.13 -5.44 -3.78
CA VAL A 19 7.94 -6.15 -2.77
C VAL A 19 7.48 -5.80 -1.36
N ILE A 20 7.29 -4.50 -1.04
CA ILE A 20 6.79 -4.08 0.28
C ILE A 20 5.40 -4.65 0.54
N GLY A 21 4.49 -4.57 -0.43
CA GLY A 21 3.15 -5.14 -0.31
C GLY A 21 3.16 -6.65 -0.09
N LEU A 22 4.04 -7.38 -0.79
CA LEU A 22 4.21 -8.82 -0.62
C LEU A 22 4.69 -9.17 0.79
N LEU A 23 5.75 -8.54 1.26
CA LEU A 23 6.26 -8.75 2.62
C LEU A 23 5.19 -8.43 3.68
N PHE A 24 4.47 -7.33 3.50
CA PHE A 24 3.40 -6.93 4.39
C PHE A 24 2.24 -7.94 4.40
N THR A 25 1.86 -8.46 3.23
CA THR A 25 0.87 -9.55 3.09
C THR A 25 1.34 -10.83 3.77
N CYS A 26 2.61 -11.21 3.62
CA CYS A 26 3.19 -12.39 4.27
C CYS A 26 3.08 -12.31 5.80
N HIS A 27 3.32 -11.15 6.41
CA HIS A 27 3.12 -10.95 7.85
C HIS A 27 1.65 -11.14 8.25
N GLY A 28 0.70 -10.61 7.46
CA GLY A 28 -0.73 -10.83 7.68
C GLY A 28 -1.13 -12.31 7.59
N VAL A 29 -0.62 -13.02 6.58
CA VAL A 29 -0.84 -14.47 6.42
C VAL A 29 -0.24 -15.25 7.58
N ALA A 30 0.99 -14.95 7.96
CA ALA A 30 1.67 -15.60 9.09
C ALA A 30 0.85 -15.50 10.37
N SER A 31 0.45 -14.27 10.73
CA SER A 31 -0.27 -14.01 11.97
C SER A 31 -1.72 -14.54 11.99
N LEU A 32 -2.45 -14.47 10.86
CA LEU A 32 -3.84 -14.93 10.81
C LEU A 32 -3.98 -16.45 10.74
N PHE A 33 -3.06 -17.11 10.06
CA PHE A 33 -3.15 -18.55 9.79
C PHE A 33 -2.14 -19.40 10.57
N GLY A 34 -1.20 -18.78 11.30
CA GLY A 34 -0.14 -19.49 12.02
C GLY A 34 0.85 -20.18 11.06
N LEU A 35 1.19 -19.50 9.96
CA LEU A 35 2.11 -19.97 8.94
C LEU A 35 3.47 -19.26 9.07
N LEU A 36 4.46 -19.71 8.29
CA LEU A 36 5.79 -19.07 8.19
C LEU A 36 6.53 -18.92 9.53
N GLY A 37 6.20 -19.76 10.52
CA GLY A 37 6.88 -19.79 11.82
C GLY A 37 6.23 -18.95 12.91
N ASP A 38 5.17 -18.20 12.61
CA ASP A 38 4.42 -17.42 13.61
C ASP A 38 3.32 -18.26 14.27
N ALA A 39 2.99 -17.90 15.53
CA ALA A 39 1.81 -18.41 16.19
C ALA A 39 0.55 -17.71 15.66
N ARG A 40 -0.52 -18.50 15.46
CA ARG A 40 -1.80 -17.94 15.03
C ARG A 40 -2.38 -16.99 16.07
N VAL A 41 -2.74 -15.79 15.63
CA VAL A 41 -3.45 -14.81 16.46
C VAL A 41 -4.94 -15.16 16.51
N PRO A 42 -5.54 -15.32 17.71
CA PRO A 42 -6.97 -15.60 17.84
C PRO A 42 -7.80 -14.47 17.25
N ALA A 43 -8.92 -14.84 16.60
CA ALA A 43 -9.81 -13.88 15.96
C ALA A 43 -10.35 -12.84 16.96
N GLY A 44 -10.35 -11.58 16.57
CA GLY A 44 -10.83 -10.46 17.38
C GLY A 44 -9.90 -9.98 18.48
N THR A 45 -8.70 -10.56 18.63
CA THR A 45 -7.71 -10.10 19.62
C THR A 45 -7.17 -8.72 19.27
N TRP A 46 -7.46 -7.75 20.10
CA TRP A 46 -6.93 -6.39 19.96
C TRP A 46 -5.50 -6.27 20.50
N PRO A 47 -4.59 -5.55 19.83
CA PRO A 47 -4.71 -4.98 18.48
C PRO A 47 -4.25 -5.95 17.37
N SER A 48 -3.65 -7.08 17.73
CA SER A 48 -2.85 -7.94 16.85
C SER A 48 -3.65 -8.53 15.68
N TRP A 49 -4.88 -8.99 15.94
CA TRP A 49 -5.71 -9.56 14.87
C TRP A 49 -6.11 -8.50 13.83
N TYR A 50 -6.48 -7.30 14.27
CA TYR A 50 -6.83 -6.19 13.38
C TYR A 50 -5.62 -5.73 12.56
N ALA A 51 -4.46 -5.64 13.17
CA ALA A 51 -3.22 -5.36 12.46
C ALA A 51 -2.93 -6.42 11.39
N ALA A 52 -3.11 -7.70 11.70
CA ALA A 52 -2.90 -8.79 10.75
C ALA A 52 -3.91 -8.75 9.57
N VAL A 53 -5.17 -8.37 9.80
CA VAL A 53 -6.17 -8.15 8.74
C VAL A 53 -5.76 -6.97 7.85
N ILE A 54 -5.30 -5.86 8.44
CA ILE A 54 -4.79 -4.70 7.69
C ILE A 54 -3.57 -5.08 6.86
N GLN A 55 -2.66 -5.88 7.43
CA GLN A 55 -1.48 -6.38 6.72
C GLN A 55 -1.85 -7.23 5.51
N LEU A 56 -2.78 -8.16 5.66
CA LEU A 56 -3.23 -9.03 4.58
C LEU A 56 -3.96 -8.25 3.49
N ALA A 57 -5.03 -7.54 3.85
CA ALA A 57 -5.87 -6.82 2.89
C ALA A 57 -5.15 -5.60 2.30
N GLY A 58 -4.51 -4.78 3.15
CA GLY A 58 -3.76 -3.60 2.72
C GLY A 58 -2.56 -3.98 1.85
N GLY A 59 -1.83 -5.02 2.22
CA GLY A 59 -0.71 -5.54 1.44
C GLY A 59 -1.14 -6.01 0.05
N ALA A 60 -2.25 -6.76 -0.04
CA ALA A 60 -2.81 -7.20 -1.33
C ALA A 60 -3.21 -6.01 -2.22
N LEU A 61 -3.87 -4.99 -1.66
CA LEU A 61 -4.22 -3.75 -2.38
C LEU A 61 -2.97 -3.00 -2.86
N VAL A 62 -1.94 -2.92 -2.01
CA VAL A 62 -0.65 -2.33 -2.35
C VAL A 62 0.02 -3.12 -3.48
N ILE A 63 0.05 -4.45 -3.47
CA ILE A 63 0.58 -5.29 -4.56
C ILE A 63 -0.14 -4.99 -5.88
N LEU A 64 -1.47 -4.99 -5.87
CA LEU A 64 -2.28 -4.78 -7.07
C LEU A 64 -2.21 -3.33 -7.58
N GLY A 65 -1.87 -2.39 -6.72
CA GLY A 65 -1.92 -0.98 -7.05
C GLY A 65 -3.34 -0.43 -7.13
N LEU A 66 -4.22 -0.91 -6.25
CA LEU A 66 -5.62 -0.49 -6.13
C LEU A 66 -5.81 0.34 -4.86
N GLY A 67 -6.29 1.56 -5.00
CA GLY A 67 -6.43 2.48 -3.87
C GLY A 67 -5.13 2.61 -3.08
N THR A 68 -3.99 2.53 -3.76
CA THR A 68 -2.66 2.34 -3.19
C THR A 68 -2.34 3.30 -2.06
N ARG A 69 -2.63 4.58 -2.24
CA ARG A 69 -2.31 5.62 -1.24
C ARG A 69 -3.10 5.43 0.05
N THR A 70 -4.38 5.09 -0.05
CA THR A 70 -5.24 4.85 1.11
C THR A 70 -4.82 3.58 1.84
N ALA A 71 -4.60 2.47 1.11
CA ALA A 71 -4.15 1.22 1.69
C ALA A 71 -2.78 1.38 2.39
N ALA A 72 -1.84 2.08 1.75
CA ALA A 72 -0.53 2.36 2.32
C ALA A 72 -0.61 3.28 3.56
N LEU A 73 -1.49 4.28 3.56
CA LEU A 73 -1.69 5.15 4.72
C LEU A 73 -2.25 4.39 5.93
N VAL A 74 -3.27 3.55 5.71
CA VAL A 74 -3.85 2.71 6.77
C VAL A 74 -2.81 1.70 7.29
N GLY A 75 -2.05 1.05 6.39
CA GLY A 75 -0.97 0.15 6.77
C GLY A 75 0.13 0.84 7.57
N SER A 76 0.58 2.02 7.13
CA SER A 76 1.58 2.84 7.83
C SER A 76 1.10 3.22 9.24
N GLY A 77 -0.13 3.71 9.37
CA GLY A 77 -0.73 4.06 10.66
C GLY A 77 -0.85 2.86 11.59
N SER A 78 -1.25 1.69 11.06
CA SER A 78 -1.32 0.44 11.83
C SER A 78 0.06 0.03 12.37
N MET A 79 1.11 0.19 11.59
CA MET A 79 2.48 -0.14 12.01
C MET A 79 3.06 0.88 13.00
N ALA A 80 2.73 2.17 12.84
CA ALA A 80 3.05 3.18 13.84
C ALA A 80 2.38 2.84 15.18
N PHE A 81 1.08 2.51 15.16
CA PHE A 81 0.35 2.08 16.35
C PHE A 81 1.00 0.85 16.99
N ALA A 82 1.28 -0.19 16.21
CA ALA A 82 1.93 -1.40 16.72
C ALA A 82 3.29 -1.10 17.36
N TYR A 83 4.07 -0.19 16.80
CA TYR A 83 5.33 0.21 17.40
C TYR A 83 5.13 0.85 18.77
N PHE A 84 4.28 1.87 18.89
CA PHE A 84 4.10 2.60 20.15
C PHE A 84 3.36 1.78 21.22
N ASP A 85 2.38 0.96 20.82
CA ASP A 85 1.55 0.20 21.75
C ASP A 85 2.20 -1.10 22.21
N VAL A 86 2.94 -1.80 21.33
CA VAL A 86 3.47 -3.14 21.62
C VAL A 86 4.98 -3.13 21.85
N HIS A 87 5.73 -2.44 20.99
CA HIS A 87 7.19 -2.55 20.98
C HIS A 87 7.86 -1.55 21.95
N GLN A 88 7.44 -0.29 21.94
CA GLN A 88 8.06 0.78 22.71
C GLN A 88 8.05 0.50 24.24
N GLN A 89 7.08 -0.24 24.74
CA GLN A 89 7.00 -0.64 26.15
C GLN A 89 8.17 -1.55 26.59
N ARG A 90 8.87 -2.19 25.65
CA ARG A 90 10.00 -3.08 25.91
C ARG A 90 11.36 -2.40 25.80
N GLY A 91 11.42 -1.19 25.26
CA GLY A 91 12.64 -0.41 25.03
C GLY A 91 12.39 0.73 24.04
N LEU A 92 13.27 1.74 24.08
CA LEU A 92 13.10 2.94 23.25
C LEU A 92 13.56 2.71 21.80
N LEU A 93 14.57 1.87 21.58
CA LEU A 93 15.15 1.68 20.27
C LEU A 93 14.53 0.47 19.55
N PRO A 94 14.16 0.58 18.26
CA PRO A 94 13.58 -0.53 17.49
C PRO A 94 14.41 -1.81 17.51
N MET A 95 15.74 -1.70 17.54
CA MET A 95 16.66 -2.85 17.58
C MET A 95 16.60 -3.60 18.91
N GLU A 96 16.30 -2.91 20.01
CA GLU A 96 16.25 -3.49 21.35
C GLU A 96 14.88 -4.10 21.67
N ASN A 97 13.82 -3.51 21.10
CA ASN A 97 12.44 -3.87 21.41
C ASN A 97 11.79 -4.81 20.38
N GLY A 98 12.52 -5.21 19.32
CA GLY A 98 12.02 -6.05 18.24
C GLY A 98 11.02 -5.33 17.31
N GLY A 99 10.97 -4.00 17.33
CA GLY A 99 10.05 -3.17 16.55
C GLY A 99 10.58 -2.73 15.17
N GLU A 100 11.75 -3.23 14.75
CA GLU A 100 12.36 -2.80 13.47
C GLU A 100 11.44 -3.01 12.28
N ALA A 101 10.75 -4.14 12.20
CA ALA A 101 9.82 -4.42 11.11
C ALA A 101 8.64 -3.44 11.10
N ALA A 102 8.10 -3.10 12.26
CA ALA A 102 7.00 -2.14 12.38
C ALA A 102 7.44 -0.74 11.90
N VAL A 103 8.61 -0.28 12.34
CA VAL A 103 9.19 1.00 11.91
C VAL A 103 9.47 0.98 10.40
N PHE A 104 10.09 -0.08 9.89
CA PHE A 104 10.39 -0.22 8.48
C PHE A 104 9.13 -0.16 7.61
N PHE A 105 8.10 -0.94 7.93
CA PHE A 105 6.83 -0.90 7.20
C PHE A 105 6.11 0.44 7.35
N CYS A 106 6.12 1.06 8.51
CA CYS A 106 5.54 2.37 8.71
C CYS A 106 6.11 3.38 7.71
N TRP A 107 7.44 3.53 7.65
CA TRP A 107 8.08 4.52 6.79
C TRP A 107 8.06 4.16 5.31
N THR A 108 8.20 2.88 4.94
CA THR A 108 8.14 2.45 3.54
C THR A 108 6.73 2.60 2.95
N LEU A 109 5.69 2.28 3.72
CA LEU A 109 4.31 2.51 3.31
C LEU A 109 4.00 4.01 3.23
N LEU A 110 4.50 4.81 4.17
CA LEU A 110 4.37 6.27 4.12
C LEU A 110 5.07 6.85 2.87
N LEU A 111 6.22 6.34 2.49
CA LEU A 111 6.88 6.70 1.24
C LEU A 111 5.98 6.40 0.03
N ILE A 112 5.31 5.25 0.01
CA ILE A 112 4.36 4.89 -1.07
C ILE A 112 3.17 5.85 -1.12
N VAL A 113 2.67 6.35 0.02
CA VAL A 113 1.59 7.37 0.05
C VAL A 113 1.99 8.60 -0.76
N PHE A 114 3.20 9.11 -0.58
CA PHE A 114 3.69 10.31 -1.26
C PHE A 114 4.15 10.04 -2.69
N SER A 115 4.90 8.97 -2.92
CA SER A 115 5.42 8.61 -4.24
C SER A 115 4.34 8.14 -5.22
N GLY A 116 3.25 7.60 -4.68
CA GLY A 116 2.15 7.05 -5.46
C GLY A 116 2.42 5.61 -5.97
N PRO A 117 1.50 5.10 -6.81
CA PRO A 117 1.46 3.68 -7.16
C PRO A 117 2.52 3.24 -8.18
N GLY A 118 3.23 4.15 -8.84
CA GLY A 118 4.18 3.84 -9.91
C GLY A 118 3.52 3.50 -11.25
N ALA A 119 4.32 2.99 -12.21
CA ALA A 119 3.87 2.73 -13.59
C ALA A 119 2.91 1.53 -13.71
N LEU A 120 3.15 0.47 -12.92
CA LEU A 120 2.43 -0.80 -12.98
C LEU A 120 1.31 -0.86 -11.93
N ALA A 121 0.37 0.07 -11.96
CA ALA A 121 -0.74 0.13 -11.01
C ALA A 121 -2.08 -0.08 -11.71
N ALA A 122 -2.95 -0.89 -11.10
CA ALA A 122 -4.30 -1.13 -11.60
C ALA A 122 -5.15 0.16 -11.54
N ASP A 123 -4.89 1.07 -10.62
CA ASP A 123 -5.56 2.39 -10.56
C ASP A 123 -5.46 3.17 -11.88
N ARG A 124 -4.36 2.99 -12.64
CA ARG A 124 -4.19 3.65 -13.95
C ARG A 124 -5.15 3.13 -15.01
N LEU A 125 -5.51 1.85 -14.95
CA LEU A 125 -6.47 1.25 -15.88
C LEU A 125 -7.88 1.83 -15.71
N PHE A 126 -8.22 2.21 -14.48
CA PHE A 126 -9.52 2.83 -14.18
C PHE A 126 -9.54 4.32 -14.52
N SER A 127 -8.44 5.05 -14.28
CA SER A 127 -8.33 6.48 -14.59
C SER A 127 -8.38 6.74 -16.11
N SER A 128 -7.74 5.90 -16.93
CA SER A 128 -7.77 6.05 -18.39
C SER A 128 -9.17 5.84 -18.97
N ARG A 129 -9.96 4.93 -18.40
CA ARG A 129 -11.35 4.70 -18.84
C ARG A 129 -12.29 5.86 -18.51
N GLY A 130 -12.07 6.55 -17.41
CA GLY A 130 -12.85 7.74 -17.02
C GLY A 130 -12.63 8.91 -17.98
N ALA A 131 -11.37 9.22 -18.30
CA ALA A 131 -11.01 10.31 -19.20
C ALA A 131 -11.58 10.14 -20.61
N THR A 132 -11.50 8.92 -21.17
CA THR A 132 -12.04 8.63 -22.52
C THR A 132 -13.56 8.79 -22.58
N ARG A 133 -14.26 8.48 -21.50
CA ARG A 133 -15.73 8.60 -21.42
C ARG A 133 -16.16 10.06 -21.35
N GLU A 134 -15.45 10.87 -20.59
CA GLU A 134 -15.73 12.29 -20.43
C GLU A 134 -15.45 13.07 -21.72
N GLU A 135 -14.35 12.78 -22.43
CA GLU A 135 -14.05 13.34 -23.74
C GLU A 135 -15.12 12.99 -24.79
N THR A 136 -15.61 11.75 -24.77
CA THR A 136 -16.66 11.31 -25.69
C THR A 136 -18.00 12.02 -25.44
N GLU A 137 -18.36 12.25 -24.17
CA GLU A 137 -19.57 12.98 -23.81
C GLU A 137 -19.48 14.47 -24.16
N VAL A 138 -18.32 15.10 -23.93
CA VAL A 138 -18.07 16.50 -24.30
C VAL A 138 -18.15 16.66 -25.80
N GLN A 139 -17.52 15.80 -26.61
CA GLN A 139 -17.59 15.86 -28.06
C GLN A 139 -19.01 15.62 -28.57
N ARG A 140 -19.77 14.71 -27.98
CA ARG A 140 -21.17 14.46 -28.32
C ARG A 140 -22.04 15.67 -28.04
N SER A 141 -21.86 16.34 -26.92
CA SER A 141 -22.63 17.53 -26.57
C SER A 141 -22.30 18.74 -27.46
N GLN A 142 -21.04 18.87 -27.90
CA GLN A 142 -20.62 19.90 -28.81
C GLN A 142 -21.23 19.70 -30.24
N ARG A 143 -21.28 18.46 -30.73
CA ARG A 143 -21.92 18.14 -32.03
C ARG A 143 -23.41 18.45 -32.05
N LEU A 144 -24.08 18.31 -30.89
CA LEU A 144 -25.53 18.60 -30.79
C LEU A 144 -25.84 20.10 -30.67
N ARG A 145 -24.84 20.95 -30.45
CA ARG A 145 -24.98 22.40 -30.29
C ARG A 145 -24.65 23.21 -31.54
N VAL A 146 -24.19 22.57 -32.63
CA VAL A 146 -23.94 23.28 -33.87
C VAL A 146 -25.28 23.37 -34.64
N PRO A 147 -25.90 24.56 -34.75
CA PRO A 147 -27.08 24.76 -35.58
C PRO A 147 -26.69 24.68 -37.06
N ALA A 148 -27.56 24.15 -37.90
CA ALA A 148 -27.44 24.08 -39.35
C ALA A 148 -27.50 25.49 -39.97
#